data_4207a9b6dc6e9f8cb31eca79caf0b665
#
_entry.id   4207a9b6dc6e9f8cb31eca79caf0b665
#
_cell.length_a   1.000
_cell.length_b   1.000
_cell.length_c   1.000
_cell.angle_alpha   90.00
_cell.angle_beta   90.00
_cell.angle_gamma   90.00
#
_symmetry.space_group_name_H-M   'P 1'
#
loop_
_entity.id
_entity.type
_entity.pdbx_description
1 polymer ?
#
loop_
_entity_poly.entity_id
_entity_poly.type
_entity_poly.pdbx_seq_one_letter_code
_entity_poly.pdbx_strand_id
1 'polypeptide(L)'
;MTEHEKYQEHIRHMSNLRRMEDAQPEYKLIDLQTVASSLYDSAKIVCAKNGKELILQNDMPVSQLSLDGAFVSQVSNNLISNAVRYARTAVTISFALRDNGLLLSVSDDGKGFDKNGLQKATSPYYTEESNHSEHFGLGLYICKLLCEHHNGYLKIENTASGAKVSAYFKSPAL
;
A
#
# COMPACT_ATOMS: atom_id res chain seq x y z
N MET A 1 -16.49 17.68 14.06
CA MET A 1 -17.03 16.30 13.96
C MET A 1 -17.69 15.93 15.28
N THR A 2 -18.96 15.60 15.23
CA THR A 2 -19.74 15.22 16.41
C THR A 2 -19.42 13.79 16.87
N GLU A 3 -19.75 13.44 18.12
CA GLU A 3 -19.56 12.04 18.60
C GLU A 3 -20.33 11.03 17.75
N HIS A 4 -21.50 11.43 17.26
CA HIS A 4 -22.31 10.59 16.38
C HIS A 4 -21.64 10.33 15.02
N GLU A 5 -21.04 11.35 14.41
CA GLU A 5 -20.28 11.21 13.17
C GLU A 5 -19.06 10.29 13.36
N LYS A 6 -18.33 10.43 14.45
CA LYS A 6 -17.22 9.54 14.81
C LYS A 6 -17.66 8.09 14.96
N TYR A 7 -18.80 7.86 15.60
CA TYR A 7 -19.34 6.51 15.78
C TYR A 7 -19.78 5.89 14.47
N GLN A 8 -20.45 6.64 13.60
CA GLN A 8 -20.84 6.17 12.26
C GLN A 8 -19.63 5.85 11.38
N GLU A 9 -18.60 6.66 11.45
CA GLU A 9 -17.35 6.44 10.74
C GLU A 9 -16.63 5.17 11.24
N HIS A 10 -16.59 4.95 12.54
CA HIS A 10 -16.03 3.75 13.15
C HIS A 10 -16.74 2.47 12.68
N ILE A 11 -18.07 2.47 12.68
CA ILE A 11 -18.89 1.34 12.19
C ILE A 11 -18.59 1.07 10.70
N ARG A 12 -18.46 2.12 9.89
CA ARG A 12 -18.13 1.98 8.47
C ARG A 12 -16.76 1.35 8.28
N HIS A 13 -15.76 1.77 9.07
CA HIS A 13 -14.41 1.18 9.01
C HIS A 13 -14.40 -0.29 9.43
N MET A 14 -15.10 -0.65 10.48
CA MET A 14 -15.23 -2.05 10.91
C MET A 14 -15.93 -2.92 9.87
N SER A 15 -16.98 -2.42 9.21
CA SER A 15 -17.68 -3.13 8.14
C SER A 15 -16.77 -3.34 6.92
N ASN A 16 -16.00 -2.32 6.56
CA ASN A 16 -15.03 -2.41 5.47
C ASN A 16 -13.90 -3.39 5.80
N LEU A 17 -13.39 -3.37 7.02
CA LEU A 17 -12.36 -4.30 7.48
C LEU A 17 -12.84 -5.75 7.36
N ARG A 18 -14.01 -6.07 7.89
CA ARG A 18 -14.59 -7.42 7.79
C ARG A 18 -14.75 -7.87 6.33
N ARG A 19 -15.19 -6.96 5.46
CA ARG A 19 -15.28 -7.24 4.01
C ARG A 19 -13.92 -7.57 3.40
N MET A 20 -12.86 -6.88 3.83
CA MET A 20 -11.49 -7.14 3.35
C MET A 20 -10.92 -8.44 3.91
N GLU A 21 -11.23 -8.79 5.17
CA GLU A 21 -10.83 -10.08 5.76
C GLU A 21 -11.40 -11.27 5.00
N ASP A 22 -12.62 -11.16 4.47
CA ASP A 22 -13.32 -12.21 3.72
C ASP A 22 -13.10 -12.13 2.19
N ALA A 23 -12.44 -11.08 1.69
CA ALA A 23 -12.27 -10.84 0.27
C ALA A 23 -11.42 -11.94 -0.39
N GLN A 24 -11.87 -12.41 -1.55
CA GLN A 24 -11.11 -13.33 -2.40
C GLN A 24 -10.67 -12.61 -3.67
N PRO A 25 -9.44 -12.84 -4.16
CA PRO A 25 -8.97 -12.18 -5.36
C PRO A 25 -9.73 -12.63 -6.61
N GLU A 26 -10.09 -11.70 -7.45
CA GLU A 26 -10.62 -11.93 -8.79
C GLU A 26 -9.51 -11.78 -9.82
N TYR A 27 -8.91 -12.89 -10.22
CA TYR A 27 -7.77 -12.90 -11.13
C TYR A 27 -8.17 -12.59 -12.56
N LYS A 28 -7.49 -11.64 -13.18
CA LYS A 28 -7.60 -11.29 -14.60
C LYS A 28 -6.22 -11.12 -15.21
N LEU A 29 -6.05 -11.50 -16.45
CA LEU A 29 -4.81 -11.26 -17.17
C LEU A 29 -4.63 -9.76 -17.41
N ILE A 30 -3.56 -9.19 -16.89
CA ILE A 30 -3.29 -7.75 -16.88
C ILE A 30 -1.92 -7.47 -17.50
N ASP A 31 -1.85 -6.46 -18.34
CA ASP A 31 -0.58 -5.91 -18.83
C ASP A 31 0.10 -5.11 -17.72
N LEU A 32 1.32 -5.49 -17.37
CA LEU A 32 2.05 -4.91 -16.24
C LEU A 32 2.45 -3.46 -16.47
N GLN A 33 2.77 -3.07 -17.71
CA GLN A 33 3.12 -1.68 -18.01
C GLN A 33 1.90 -0.76 -17.89
N THR A 34 0.74 -1.23 -18.31
CA THR A 34 -0.54 -0.51 -18.15
C THR A 34 -0.88 -0.30 -16.68
N VAL A 35 -0.73 -1.33 -15.86
CA VAL A 35 -0.96 -1.22 -14.39
C VAL A 35 0.04 -0.25 -13.77
N ALA A 36 1.33 -0.40 -14.04
CA ALA A 36 2.36 0.48 -13.49
C ALA A 36 2.12 1.96 -13.85
N SER A 37 1.76 2.24 -15.10
CA SER A 37 1.42 3.59 -15.57
C SER A 37 0.22 4.16 -14.83
N SER A 38 -0.86 3.40 -14.70
CA SER A 38 -2.07 3.82 -13.99
C SER A 38 -1.80 4.11 -12.50
N LEU A 39 -1.03 3.25 -11.84
CA LEU A 39 -0.66 3.44 -10.42
C LEU A 39 0.27 4.64 -10.23
N TYR A 40 1.21 4.84 -11.15
CA TYR A 40 2.08 6.02 -11.14
C TYR A 40 1.30 7.32 -11.30
N ASP A 41 0.35 7.38 -12.25
CA ASP A 41 -0.47 8.57 -12.49
C ASP A 41 -1.33 8.91 -11.25
N SER A 42 -1.91 7.90 -10.61
CA SER A 42 -2.65 8.08 -9.36
C SER A 42 -1.75 8.59 -8.22
N ALA A 43 -0.56 8.00 -8.07
CA ALA A 43 0.41 8.41 -7.07
C ALA A 43 0.91 9.85 -7.29
N LYS A 44 1.11 10.24 -8.55
CA LYS A 44 1.54 11.59 -8.93
C LYS A 44 0.56 12.66 -8.45
N ILE A 45 -0.74 12.40 -8.57
CA ILE A 45 -1.78 13.31 -8.08
C ILE A 45 -1.69 13.49 -6.56
N VAL A 46 -1.56 12.39 -5.83
CA VAL A 46 -1.47 12.40 -4.36
C VAL A 46 -0.20 13.11 -3.88
N CYS A 47 0.95 12.79 -4.48
CA CYS A 47 2.23 13.43 -4.14
C CYS A 47 2.19 14.94 -4.42
N ALA A 48 1.67 15.36 -5.58
CA ALA A 48 1.57 16.78 -5.93
C ALA A 48 0.70 17.57 -4.95
N LYS A 49 -0.45 17.02 -4.54
CA LYS A 49 -1.33 17.63 -3.52
C LYS A 49 -0.65 17.82 -2.17
N ASN A 50 0.32 16.98 -1.85
CA ASN A 50 1.06 17.02 -0.58
C ASN A 50 2.44 17.68 -0.70
N GLY A 51 2.75 18.29 -1.85
CA GLY A 51 4.03 18.96 -2.08
C GLY A 51 5.23 18.02 -2.07
N LYS A 52 5.04 16.76 -2.46
CA LYS A 52 6.09 15.73 -2.51
C LYS A 52 6.48 15.42 -3.94
N GLU A 53 7.77 15.24 -4.16
CA GLU A 53 8.29 14.70 -5.42
C GLU A 53 7.95 13.20 -5.52
N LEU A 54 7.58 12.73 -6.72
CA LEU A 54 7.40 11.32 -7.00
C LEU A 54 8.49 10.82 -7.95
N ILE A 55 9.21 9.80 -7.54
CA ILE A 55 10.25 9.13 -8.32
C ILE A 55 9.73 7.75 -8.75
N LEU A 56 9.86 7.45 -10.04
CA LEU A 56 9.48 6.15 -10.62
C LEU A 56 10.72 5.28 -10.86
N GLN A 57 10.66 4.04 -10.40
CA GLN A 57 11.59 2.97 -10.78
C GLN A 57 10.78 1.80 -11.34
N ASN A 58 10.91 1.54 -12.63
CA ASN A 58 10.20 0.47 -13.31
C ASN A 58 11.18 -0.43 -14.07
N ASP A 59 11.50 -1.57 -13.49
CA ASP A 59 12.42 -2.58 -14.05
C ASP A 59 11.65 -3.77 -14.65
N MET A 60 10.35 -3.62 -14.92
CA MET A 60 9.56 -4.70 -15.47
C MET A 60 9.75 -4.82 -16.99
N PRO A 61 9.89 -6.05 -17.50
CA PRO A 61 9.75 -6.30 -18.93
C PRO A 61 8.29 -6.08 -19.37
N VAL A 62 8.08 -5.95 -20.67
CA VAL A 62 6.72 -6.05 -21.24
C VAL A 62 6.21 -7.46 -20.97
N SER A 63 5.18 -7.58 -20.14
CA SER A 63 4.68 -8.87 -19.66
C SER A 63 3.26 -8.75 -19.16
N GLN A 64 2.57 -9.88 -19.10
CA GLN A 64 1.23 -10.01 -18.53
C GLN A 64 1.25 -10.98 -17.35
N LEU A 65 0.50 -10.67 -16.31
CA LEU A 65 0.26 -11.55 -15.17
C LEU A 65 -1.23 -11.65 -14.87
N SER A 66 -1.64 -12.77 -14.30
CA SER A 66 -2.98 -12.91 -13.74
C SER A 66 -3.00 -12.34 -12.33
N LEU A 67 -3.63 -11.19 -12.16
CA LEU A 67 -3.69 -10.44 -10.88
C LEU A 67 -5.10 -9.91 -10.64
N ASP A 68 -5.42 -9.62 -9.38
CA ASP A 68 -6.56 -8.78 -9.01
C ASP A 68 -6.13 -7.31 -9.03
N GLY A 69 -6.50 -6.60 -10.09
CA GLY A 69 -6.12 -5.20 -10.27
C GLY A 69 -6.69 -4.26 -9.19
N ALA A 70 -7.87 -4.59 -8.65
CA ALA A 70 -8.47 -3.81 -7.56
C ALA A 70 -7.68 -3.96 -6.26
N PHE A 71 -7.21 -5.15 -5.92
CA PHE A 71 -6.33 -5.38 -4.77
C PHE A 71 -5.01 -4.62 -4.92
N VAL A 72 -4.38 -4.73 -6.09
CA VAL A 72 -3.13 -4.03 -6.38
C VAL A 72 -3.30 -2.51 -6.27
N SER A 73 -4.37 -1.95 -6.83
CA SER A 73 -4.67 -0.51 -6.75
C SER A 73 -4.93 -0.05 -5.32
N GLN A 74 -5.69 -0.80 -4.54
CA GLN A 74 -5.98 -0.44 -3.15
C GLN A 74 -4.73 -0.47 -2.29
N VAL A 75 -3.89 -1.47 -2.44
CA VAL A 75 -2.61 -1.54 -1.74
C VAL A 75 -1.71 -0.37 -2.15
N SER A 76 -1.56 -0.09 -3.43
CA SER A 76 -0.78 1.04 -3.93
C SER A 76 -1.24 2.36 -3.32
N ASN A 77 -2.55 2.64 -3.33
CA ASN A 77 -3.11 3.86 -2.78
C ASN A 77 -2.84 4.00 -1.28
N ASN A 78 -2.98 2.91 -0.51
CA ASN A 78 -2.67 2.91 0.91
C ASN A 78 -1.18 3.15 1.19
N LEU A 79 -0.29 2.52 0.42
CA LEU A 79 1.16 2.71 0.57
C LEU A 79 1.59 4.14 0.21
N ILE A 80 1.05 4.71 -0.87
CA ILE A 80 1.34 6.10 -1.27
C ILE A 80 0.80 7.09 -0.24
N SER A 81 -0.43 6.92 0.22
CA SER A 81 -1.04 7.77 1.25
C SER A 81 -0.22 7.76 2.54
N ASN A 82 0.28 6.60 2.93
CA ASN A 82 1.16 6.46 4.10
C ASN A 82 2.52 7.13 3.86
N ALA A 83 3.14 6.91 2.70
CA ALA A 83 4.44 7.47 2.37
C ALA A 83 4.43 9.01 2.32
N VAL A 84 3.43 9.64 1.69
CA VAL A 84 3.36 11.12 1.61
C VAL A 84 3.20 11.75 2.98
N ARG A 85 2.57 11.07 3.93
CA ARG A 85 2.41 11.56 5.30
C ARG A 85 3.74 11.65 6.05
N TYR A 86 4.64 10.70 5.85
CA TYR A 86 5.92 10.62 6.55
C TYR A 86 7.11 11.16 5.76
N ALA A 87 7.00 11.26 4.44
CA ALA A 87 8.05 11.81 3.58
C ALA A 87 8.43 13.23 3.97
N ARG A 88 9.71 13.56 3.91
CA ARG A 88 10.19 14.94 3.97
C ARG A 88 9.96 15.64 2.65
N THR A 89 10.49 15.12 1.56
CA THR A 89 10.47 15.73 0.23
C THR A 89 10.06 14.80 -0.89
N ALA A 90 10.37 13.52 -0.80
CA ALA A 90 10.23 12.59 -1.92
C ALA A 90 9.65 11.23 -1.52
N VAL A 91 8.86 10.68 -2.45
CA VAL A 91 8.33 9.32 -2.43
C VAL A 91 8.81 8.61 -3.68
N THR A 92 9.29 7.38 -3.54
CA THR A 92 9.67 6.52 -4.66
C THR A 92 8.70 5.38 -4.79
N ILE A 93 8.11 5.21 -5.98
CA ILE A 93 7.33 4.01 -6.32
C ILE A 93 8.15 3.15 -7.27
N SER A 94 8.24 1.85 -6.98
CA SER A 94 8.99 0.92 -7.81
C SER A 94 8.19 -0.33 -8.14
N PHE A 95 8.41 -0.84 -9.35
CA PHE A 95 7.76 -2.04 -9.88
C PHE A 95 8.82 -3.01 -10.39
N ALA A 96 8.69 -4.27 -10.02
CA ALA A 96 9.54 -5.34 -10.51
C ALA A 96 8.74 -6.64 -10.69
N LEU A 97 9.15 -7.42 -11.68
CA LEU A 97 8.68 -8.80 -11.85
C LEU A 97 9.59 -9.74 -11.06
N ARG A 98 9.03 -10.54 -10.17
CA ARG A 98 9.75 -11.52 -9.35
C ARG A 98 8.94 -12.80 -9.23
N ASP A 99 9.57 -13.95 -9.48
CA ASP A 99 8.98 -15.27 -9.21
C ASP A 99 7.51 -15.42 -9.66
N ASN A 100 7.22 -15.02 -10.88
CA ASN A 100 5.87 -15.00 -11.46
C ASN A 100 4.88 -14.15 -10.65
N GLY A 101 5.33 -13.01 -10.15
CA GLY A 101 4.52 -12.06 -9.41
C GLY A 101 4.97 -10.62 -9.58
N LEU A 102 4.10 -9.71 -9.21
CA LEU A 102 4.37 -8.28 -9.16
C LEU A 102 4.90 -7.90 -7.79
N LEU A 103 6.09 -7.31 -7.74
CA LEU A 103 6.62 -6.64 -6.56
C LEU A 103 6.44 -5.13 -6.73
N LEU A 104 5.55 -4.56 -5.93
CA LEU A 104 5.31 -3.13 -5.79
C LEU A 104 5.97 -2.65 -4.51
N SER A 105 6.85 -1.66 -4.58
CA SER A 105 7.43 -1.05 -3.38
C SER A 105 7.23 0.45 -3.37
N VAL A 106 6.98 0.99 -2.19
CA VAL A 106 6.89 2.43 -1.95
C VAL A 106 7.85 2.78 -0.82
N SER A 107 8.72 3.75 -1.06
CA SER A 107 9.65 4.27 -0.05
C SER A 107 9.56 5.78 0.07
N ASP A 108 9.90 6.28 1.24
CA ASP A 108 9.95 7.70 1.54
C ASP A 108 11.31 8.10 2.14
N ASP A 109 11.57 9.40 2.16
CA ASP A 109 12.77 10.00 2.73
C ASP A 109 12.53 10.56 4.15
N GLY A 110 11.55 10.00 4.86
CA GLY A 110 11.20 10.40 6.22
C GLY A 110 12.07 9.77 7.30
N LYS A 111 11.59 9.81 8.53
CA LYS A 111 12.31 9.27 9.70
C LYS A 111 12.42 7.74 9.73
N GLY A 112 11.64 7.03 8.91
CA GLY A 112 11.49 5.59 8.99
C GLY A 112 10.56 5.15 10.13
N PHE A 113 10.38 3.85 10.28
CA PHE A 113 9.68 3.24 11.40
C PHE A 113 10.56 3.18 12.63
N ASP A 114 10.01 3.44 13.82
CA ASP A 114 10.68 3.10 15.05
C ASP A 114 10.67 1.56 15.30
N LYS A 115 11.29 1.11 16.40
CA LYS A 115 11.37 -0.31 16.72
C LYS A 115 9.98 -0.94 16.91
N ASN A 116 9.04 -0.23 17.53
CA ASN A 116 7.67 -0.70 17.70
C ASN A 116 6.92 -0.70 16.36
N GLY A 117 7.12 0.32 15.53
CA GLY A 117 6.55 0.41 14.19
C GLY A 117 6.94 -0.76 13.31
N LEU A 118 8.22 -1.13 13.28
CA LEU A 118 8.70 -2.28 12.52
C LEU A 118 8.02 -3.60 12.95
N GLN A 119 7.66 -3.74 14.22
CA GLN A 119 7.02 -4.95 14.74
C GLN A 119 5.49 -4.93 14.60
N LYS A 120 4.86 -3.76 14.69
CA LYS A 120 3.40 -3.62 14.89
C LYS A 120 2.68 -2.84 13.80
N ALA A 121 3.38 -2.23 12.84
CA ALA A 121 2.76 -1.36 11.84
C ALA A 121 1.71 -2.06 10.96
N THR A 122 1.78 -3.38 10.82
CA THR A 122 0.77 -4.19 10.13
C THR A 122 -0.32 -4.75 11.04
N SER A 123 -0.26 -4.48 12.35
CA SER A 123 -1.33 -4.85 13.27
C SER A 123 -2.51 -3.89 13.12
N PRO A 124 -3.78 -4.39 13.20
CA PRO A 124 -4.93 -3.53 13.10
C PRO A 124 -4.94 -2.48 14.24
N TYR A 125 -5.35 -1.25 13.90
CA TYR A 125 -5.45 -0.12 14.83
C TYR A 125 -4.12 0.40 15.40
N TYR A 126 -2.97 -0.04 14.88
CA TYR A 126 -1.69 0.52 15.28
C TYR A 126 -1.42 1.85 14.56
N THR A 127 -0.97 2.85 15.31
CA THR A 127 -0.49 4.13 14.78
C THR A 127 0.61 4.66 15.69
N GLU A 128 1.68 5.20 15.11
CA GLU A 128 2.77 5.85 15.83
C GLU A 128 2.38 7.24 16.36
N GLU A 129 1.33 7.85 15.82
CA GLU A 129 0.86 9.17 16.20
C GLU A 129 -0.29 9.08 17.20
N SER A 130 -0.23 9.90 18.24
CA SER A 130 -1.27 9.97 19.27
C SER A 130 -2.58 10.63 18.81
N ASN A 131 -2.61 11.22 17.63
CA ASN A 131 -3.81 11.83 17.03
C ASN A 131 -4.59 10.81 16.18
N HIS A 132 -5.47 10.09 16.82
CA HIS A 132 -6.33 9.08 16.20
C HIS A 132 -7.48 9.65 15.34
N SER A 133 -7.54 10.95 15.08
CA SER A 133 -8.74 11.57 14.51
C SER A 133 -8.95 11.37 13.01
N GLU A 134 -7.92 11.03 12.25
CA GLU A 134 -8.03 10.90 10.79
C GLU A 134 -7.53 9.56 10.21
N HIS A 135 -6.79 8.77 11.00
CA HIS A 135 -6.23 7.50 10.54
C HIS A 135 -6.41 6.41 11.61
N PHE A 136 -7.19 5.39 11.26
CA PHE A 136 -7.56 4.30 12.19
C PHE A 136 -6.47 3.22 12.35
N GLY A 137 -5.28 3.39 11.75
CA GLY A 137 -4.22 2.39 11.82
C GLY A 137 -4.54 1.09 11.09
N LEU A 138 -5.39 1.14 10.06
CA LEU A 138 -5.84 -0.03 9.31
C LEU A 138 -5.17 -0.17 7.94
N GLY A 139 -4.53 0.89 7.41
CA GLY A 139 -4.02 0.91 6.05
C GLY A 139 -3.01 -0.20 5.75
N LEU A 140 -1.98 -0.35 6.56
CA LEU A 140 -0.96 -1.40 6.38
C LEU A 140 -1.49 -2.81 6.71
N TYR A 141 -2.41 -2.92 7.68
CA TYR A 141 -3.09 -4.19 7.96
C TYR A 141 -3.90 -4.66 6.76
N ILE A 142 -4.69 -3.78 6.14
CA ILE A 142 -5.44 -4.09 4.91
C ILE A 142 -4.49 -4.49 3.78
N CYS A 143 -3.39 -3.77 3.58
CA CYS A 143 -2.37 -4.13 2.60
C CYS A 143 -1.83 -5.55 2.82
N LYS A 144 -1.53 -5.90 4.07
CA LYS A 144 -1.09 -7.24 4.44
C LYS A 144 -2.12 -8.30 4.08
N LEU A 145 -3.40 -8.10 4.45
CA LEU A 145 -4.49 -9.02 4.13
C LEU A 145 -4.63 -9.23 2.62
N LEU A 146 -4.67 -8.16 1.84
CA LEU A 146 -4.84 -8.24 0.39
C LEU A 146 -3.66 -8.93 -0.30
N CYS A 147 -2.44 -8.67 0.15
CA CYS A 147 -1.26 -9.38 -0.36
C CYS A 147 -1.32 -10.88 -0.02
N GLU A 148 -1.66 -11.24 1.22
CA GLU A 148 -1.78 -12.63 1.66
C GLU A 148 -2.90 -13.38 0.93
N HIS A 149 -4.06 -12.76 0.72
CA HIS A 149 -5.14 -13.32 -0.09
C HIS A 149 -4.73 -13.55 -1.56
N HIS A 150 -3.78 -12.78 -2.05
CA HIS A 150 -3.17 -12.91 -3.37
C HIS A 150 -1.95 -13.86 -3.38
N ASN A 151 -1.80 -14.70 -2.36
CA ASN A 151 -0.66 -15.61 -2.15
C ASN A 151 0.70 -14.92 -2.15
N GLY A 152 0.72 -13.65 -1.77
CA GLY A 152 1.90 -12.82 -1.64
C GLY A 152 2.19 -12.44 -0.18
N TYR A 153 2.86 -11.32 -0.01
CA TYR A 153 3.25 -10.81 1.31
C TYR A 153 3.41 -9.29 1.31
N LEU A 154 3.36 -8.71 2.50
CA LEU A 154 3.77 -7.33 2.76
C LEU A 154 5.04 -7.34 3.63
N LYS A 155 6.06 -6.60 3.22
CA LYS A 155 7.31 -6.43 3.96
C LYS A 155 7.52 -4.96 4.31
N ILE A 156 7.86 -4.71 5.57
CA ILE A 156 8.17 -3.38 6.10
C ILE A 156 9.64 -3.36 6.49
N GLU A 157 10.37 -2.33 6.08
CA GLU A 157 11.77 -2.16 6.41
C GLU A 157 12.15 -0.67 6.45
N ASN A 158 13.24 -0.34 7.14
CA ASN A 158 13.91 0.93 7.02
C ASN A 158 15.05 0.82 6.01
N THR A 159 15.26 1.89 5.28
CA THR A 159 16.41 2.07 4.38
C THR A 159 17.38 3.10 4.98
N ALA A 160 18.49 3.36 4.32
CA ALA A 160 19.42 4.41 4.73
C ALA A 160 18.77 5.82 4.76
N SER A 161 17.68 6.04 4.01
CA SER A 161 17.04 7.35 3.84
C SER A 161 15.65 7.47 4.48
N GLY A 162 14.99 6.37 4.83
CA GLY A 162 13.62 6.43 5.37
C GLY A 162 12.97 5.05 5.45
N ALA A 163 11.65 4.99 5.27
CA ALA A 163 10.89 3.74 5.28
C ALA A 163 10.72 3.17 3.87
N LYS A 164 10.56 1.85 3.79
CA LYS A 164 10.17 1.14 2.58
C LYS A 164 9.16 0.06 2.92
N VAL A 165 8.06 0.03 2.18
CA VAL A 165 7.05 -1.02 2.25
C VAL A 165 6.95 -1.69 0.89
N SER A 166 7.08 -3.02 0.88
CA SER A 166 7.04 -3.83 -0.34
C SER A 166 5.86 -4.79 -0.28
N ALA A 167 5.03 -4.75 -1.32
CA ALA A 167 3.87 -5.59 -1.51
C ALA A 167 4.12 -6.55 -2.69
N TYR A 168 3.99 -7.84 -2.43
CA TYR A 168 4.15 -8.87 -3.44
C TYR A 168 2.81 -9.54 -3.73
N PHE A 169 2.48 -9.64 -5.02
CA PHE A 169 1.27 -10.25 -5.55
C PHE A 169 1.67 -11.40 -6.48
N LYS A 170 1.42 -12.62 -6.05
CA LYS A 170 1.77 -13.78 -6.85
C LYS A 170 0.68 -14.07 -7.89
N SER A 171 1.08 -14.26 -9.15
CA SER A 171 0.17 -14.80 -10.17
C SER A 171 -0.07 -16.29 -9.91
N PRO A 172 -1.31 -16.79 -9.98
CA PRO A 172 -1.55 -18.21 -9.85
C PRO A 172 -0.84 -18.99 -10.95
N ALA A 173 -0.43 -20.22 -10.67
CA ALA A 173 0.11 -21.13 -11.66
C ALA A 173 -0.98 -21.43 -12.71
N LEU A 174 -0.59 -21.43 -13.98
CA LEU A 174 -1.44 -21.84 -15.10
C LEU A 174 -1.68 -23.35 -15.07
#